data_5775b130fce969a30459f26aa4443b6d
#
_entry.id   5775b130fce969a30459f26aa4443b6d
#
_cell.length_a   1.000
_cell.length_b   1.000
_cell.length_c   1.000
_cell.angle_alpha   90.00
_cell.angle_beta   90.00
_cell.angle_gamma   90.00
#
_symmetry.space_group_name_H-M   'P 1'
#
loop_
_entity.id
_entity.type
_entity.pdbx_description
1 polymer ?
#
loop_
_entity_poly.entity_id
_entity_poly.type
_entity_poly.pdbx_seq_one_letter_code
_entity_poly.pdbx_strand_id
1 'polypeptide(L)'
;MYDYMLEHTNPEYVFFQMDLYWVVRGQNSPVDYFNKYPGRFKIFHVKDHREIGQSGMVGFDAIFKNAKTAGVNYLVAEIEGYSMPVEESVEVSLDYLLNAPFVKSSYAK
;
A
#
# COMPACT_ATOMS: atom_id res chain seq x y z
N MET A 1 15.79 6.30 -8.88
CA MET A 1 16.42 5.57 -7.76
C MET A 1 15.68 4.26 -7.44
N TYR A 2 14.35 4.29 -7.29
CA TYR A 2 13.55 3.11 -6.92
C TYR A 2 13.68 1.99 -7.97
N ASP A 3 13.50 2.33 -9.25
CA ASP A 3 13.67 1.37 -10.34
C ASP A 3 15.09 0.76 -10.36
N TYR A 4 16.09 1.58 -10.09
CA TYR A 4 17.47 1.09 -10.03
C TYR A 4 17.64 0.01 -8.96
N MET A 5 17.07 0.24 -7.77
CA MET A 5 17.15 -0.73 -6.67
C MET A 5 16.41 -2.01 -7.01
N LEU A 6 15.25 -1.90 -7.65
CA LEU A 6 14.46 -3.05 -8.07
C LEU A 6 15.17 -3.87 -9.14
N GLU A 7 15.84 -3.21 -10.07
CA GLU A 7 16.56 -3.88 -11.18
C GLU A 7 17.89 -4.50 -10.76
N HIS A 8 18.54 -3.96 -9.72
CA HIS A 8 19.90 -4.35 -9.33
C HIS A 8 19.98 -5.13 -8.02
N THR A 9 18.85 -5.58 -7.48
CA THR A 9 18.82 -6.42 -6.29
C THR A 9 18.28 -7.81 -6.62
N ASN A 10 18.78 -8.81 -5.89
CA ASN A 10 18.35 -10.20 -6.09
C ASN A 10 16.98 -10.43 -5.43
N PRO A 11 15.94 -10.80 -6.22
CA PRO A 11 14.61 -11.04 -5.68
C PRO A 11 14.53 -12.20 -4.67
N GLU A 12 15.52 -13.09 -4.64
CA GLU A 12 15.59 -14.14 -3.63
C GLU A 12 15.87 -13.59 -2.23
N TYR A 13 16.61 -12.48 -2.15
CA TYR A 13 17.10 -11.96 -0.88
C TYR A 13 16.59 -10.58 -0.52
N VAL A 14 16.03 -9.85 -1.49
CA VAL A 14 15.58 -8.47 -1.29
C VAL A 14 14.14 -8.32 -1.75
N PHE A 15 13.30 -7.90 -0.84
CA PHE A 15 11.94 -7.45 -1.16
C PHE A 15 11.75 -6.00 -0.70
N PHE A 16 10.66 -5.42 -1.11
CA PHE A 16 10.38 -4.01 -0.82
C PHE A 16 9.08 -3.86 -0.04
N GLN A 17 9.08 -2.87 0.84
CA GLN A 17 7.86 -2.32 1.40
C GLN A 17 7.52 -1.08 0.59
N MET A 18 6.35 -1.09 -0.04
CA MET A 18 5.91 0.07 -0.81
C MET A 18 4.99 0.94 0.04
N ASP A 19 5.34 2.22 0.18
CA ASP A 19 4.42 3.23 0.71
C ASP A 19 3.51 3.69 -0.42
N LEU A 20 2.24 3.31 -0.33
CA LEU A 20 1.27 3.53 -1.40
C LEU A 20 0.99 5.02 -1.62
N TYR A 21 0.93 5.79 -0.54
CA TYR A 21 0.68 7.23 -0.64
C TYR A 21 1.84 7.96 -1.31
N TRP A 22 3.08 7.68 -0.88
CA TRP A 22 4.24 8.42 -1.40
C TRP A 22 4.56 8.06 -2.84
N VAL A 23 4.26 6.84 -3.29
CA VAL A 23 4.38 6.48 -4.70
C VAL A 23 3.41 7.32 -5.55
N VAL A 24 2.16 7.45 -5.10
CA VAL A 24 1.16 8.28 -5.79
C VAL A 24 1.56 9.76 -5.74
N ARG A 25 2.03 10.24 -4.60
CA ARG A 25 2.52 11.63 -4.47
C ARG A 25 3.73 11.88 -5.38
N GLY A 26 4.54 10.88 -5.60
CA GLY A 26 5.66 10.95 -6.55
C GLY A 26 5.24 10.85 -8.01
N GLN A 27 3.93 10.89 -8.28
CA GLN A 27 3.37 10.85 -9.63
C GLN A 27 3.65 9.52 -10.34
N ASN A 28 3.70 8.43 -9.57
CA ASN A 28 3.87 7.08 -10.10
C ASN A 28 2.66 6.22 -9.73
N SER A 29 2.48 5.13 -10.46
CA SER A 29 1.40 4.18 -10.22
C SER A 29 1.94 2.96 -9.48
N PRO A 30 1.41 2.63 -8.29
CA PRO A 30 1.75 1.37 -7.62
C PRO A 30 1.48 0.16 -8.51
N VAL A 31 0.35 0.13 -9.22
CA VAL A 31 -0.01 -1.00 -10.09
C VAL A 31 1.00 -1.19 -11.22
N ASP A 32 1.49 -0.10 -11.81
CA ASP A 32 2.52 -0.17 -12.84
C ASP A 32 3.82 -0.79 -12.30
N TYR A 33 4.19 -0.45 -11.06
CA TYR A 33 5.34 -1.06 -10.40
C TYR A 33 5.11 -2.56 -10.14
N PHE A 34 3.92 -2.96 -9.74
CA PHE A 34 3.60 -4.37 -9.53
C PHE A 34 3.74 -5.17 -10.83
N ASN A 35 3.26 -4.61 -11.93
CA ASN A 35 3.33 -5.25 -13.24
C ASN A 35 4.76 -5.31 -13.78
N LYS A 36 5.55 -4.28 -13.53
CA LYS A 36 6.94 -4.21 -13.97
C LYS A 36 7.86 -5.12 -13.14
N TYR A 37 7.58 -5.21 -11.84
CA TYR A 37 8.40 -5.97 -10.88
C TYR A 37 7.54 -6.90 -10.03
N PRO A 38 6.89 -7.92 -10.63
CA PRO A 38 5.97 -8.78 -9.88
C PRO A 38 6.68 -9.53 -8.75
N GLY A 39 5.97 -9.68 -7.64
CA GLY A 39 6.46 -10.44 -6.49
C GLY A 39 7.46 -9.71 -5.60
N ARG A 40 7.81 -8.46 -5.90
CA ARG A 40 8.86 -7.74 -5.18
C ARG A 40 8.36 -6.95 -3.97
N PHE A 41 7.04 -6.75 -3.83
CA PHE A 41 6.46 -5.88 -2.82
C PHE A 41 5.71 -6.70 -1.77
N LYS A 42 6.45 -7.24 -0.80
CA LYS A 42 5.90 -8.15 0.22
C LYS A 42 5.09 -7.44 1.29
N ILE A 43 5.31 -6.15 1.46
CA ILE A 43 4.64 -5.34 2.47
C ILE A 43 4.09 -4.09 1.80
N PHE A 44 2.81 -3.81 2.05
CA PHE A 44 2.23 -2.51 1.74
C PHE A 44 2.24 -1.65 2.99
N HIS A 45 2.84 -0.48 2.89
CA HIS A 45 2.68 0.58 3.87
C HIS A 45 1.45 1.37 3.45
N VAL A 46 0.32 1.05 4.08
CA VAL A 46 -0.98 1.61 3.71
C VAL A 46 -1.14 2.96 4.36
N LYS A 47 -1.00 4.00 3.55
CA LYS A 47 -1.03 5.38 3.99
C LYS A 47 -1.87 6.20 3.01
N ASP A 48 -2.50 7.24 3.52
CA ASP A 48 -3.21 8.25 2.77
C ASP A 48 -2.75 9.63 3.23
N HIS A 49 -3.36 10.69 2.71
CA HIS A 49 -3.05 12.05 3.13
C HIS A 49 -3.33 12.24 4.63
N ARG A 50 -4.48 11.77 5.09
CA ARG A 50 -4.89 11.74 6.49
C ARG A 50 -5.48 10.37 6.80
N GLU A 51 -6.77 10.30 7.14
CA GLU A 51 -7.43 9.01 7.36
C GLU A 51 -7.43 8.18 6.08
N ILE A 52 -7.16 6.90 6.21
CA ILE A 52 -7.05 5.98 5.08
C ILE A 52 -8.38 5.91 4.32
N GLY A 53 -8.29 6.07 3.00
CA GLY A 53 -9.42 5.98 2.10
C GLY A 53 -10.26 7.24 1.97
N GLN A 54 -9.92 8.33 2.67
CA GLN A 54 -10.75 9.52 2.71
C GLN A 54 -10.33 10.62 1.73
N SER A 55 -9.09 10.61 1.26
CA SER A 55 -8.60 11.68 0.38
C SER A 55 -9.09 11.56 -1.06
N GLY A 56 -9.37 10.35 -1.52
CA GLY A 56 -9.63 10.08 -2.93
C GLY A 56 -8.39 10.14 -3.82
N MET A 57 -7.22 10.38 -3.26
CA MET A 57 -5.97 10.48 -4.02
C MET A 57 -5.34 9.12 -4.33
N VAL A 58 -5.54 8.15 -3.46
CA VAL A 58 -4.93 6.82 -3.58
C VAL A 58 -5.99 5.83 -4.04
N GLY A 59 -5.78 5.23 -5.21
CA GLY A 59 -6.69 4.25 -5.78
C GLY A 59 -6.56 2.90 -5.11
N PHE A 60 -6.96 2.80 -3.84
CA PHE A 60 -6.81 1.57 -3.06
C PHE A 60 -7.51 0.37 -3.69
N ASP A 61 -8.65 0.56 -4.34
CA ASP A 61 -9.37 -0.52 -5.02
C ASP A 61 -8.50 -1.20 -6.09
N ALA A 62 -7.91 -0.43 -6.98
CA ALA A 62 -7.02 -0.97 -8.02
C ALA A 62 -5.76 -1.58 -7.41
N ILE A 63 -5.20 -0.94 -6.38
CA ILE A 63 -3.99 -1.41 -5.72
C ILE A 63 -4.23 -2.78 -5.08
N PHE A 64 -5.28 -2.91 -4.27
CA PHE A 64 -5.57 -4.16 -3.57
C PHE A 64 -6.03 -5.27 -4.52
N LYS A 65 -6.71 -4.93 -5.61
CA LYS A 65 -7.05 -5.92 -6.64
C LYS A 65 -5.82 -6.52 -7.31
N ASN A 66 -4.70 -5.82 -7.28
CA ASN A 66 -3.43 -6.26 -7.84
C ASN A 66 -2.42 -6.73 -6.77
N ALA A 67 -2.88 -6.95 -5.55
CA ALA A 67 -2.03 -7.38 -4.43
C ALA A 67 -1.30 -8.70 -4.71
N LYS A 68 -1.96 -9.63 -5.41
CA LYS A 68 -1.33 -10.90 -5.78
C LYS A 68 -0.14 -10.70 -6.71
N THR A 69 -0.27 -9.82 -7.69
CA THR A 69 0.83 -9.49 -8.60
C THR A 69 1.99 -8.86 -7.84
N ALA A 70 1.71 -7.97 -6.90
CA ALA A 70 2.72 -7.36 -6.05
C ALA A 70 3.45 -8.39 -5.18
N GLY A 71 2.78 -9.46 -4.79
CA GLY A 71 3.30 -10.49 -3.90
C GLY A 71 3.16 -10.15 -2.42
N VAL A 72 2.19 -9.33 -2.06
CA VAL A 72 2.04 -8.82 -0.70
C VAL A 72 1.69 -9.93 0.29
N ASN A 73 2.32 -9.89 1.46
CA ASN A 73 2.05 -10.78 2.58
C ASN A 73 1.51 -10.04 3.81
N TYR A 74 1.91 -8.77 3.98
CA TYR A 74 1.57 -8.00 5.16
C TYR A 74 1.19 -6.58 4.80
N LEU A 75 0.27 -6.02 5.60
CA LEU A 75 -0.14 -4.62 5.51
C LEU A 75 0.29 -3.92 6.80
N VAL A 76 0.86 -2.73 6.67
CA VAL A 76 1.15 -1.86 7.80
C VAL A 76 0.38 -0.56 7.56
N ALA A 77 -0.59 -0.27 8.41
CA ALA A 77 -1.37 0.94 8.32
C ALA A 77 -0.71 2.06 9.10
N GLU A 78 -0.58 3.22 8.46
CA GLU A 78 -0.02 4.41 9.10
C GLU A 78 -0.94 5.61 8.89
N ILE A 79 -1.22 6.31 9.97
CA ILE A 79 -1.91 7.59 9.94
C ILE A 79 -1.02 8.59 10.67
N GLU A 80 -0.51 9.61 9.97
CA GLU A 80 0.33 10.62 10.60
C GLU A 80 -0.25 12.03 10.53
N GLY A 81 -1.29 12.23 9.72
CA GLY A 81 -2.06 13.48 9.69
C GLY A 81 -3.51 13.19 10.07
N TYR A 82 -4.10 14.03 10.91
CA TYR A 82 -5.43 13.78 11.48
C TYR A 82 -6.36 14.95 11.19
N SER A 83 -7.59 14.65 10.74
CA SER A 83 -8.66 15.65 10.60
C SER A 83 -9.65 15.60 11.77
N MET A 84 -9.42 14.70 12.72
CA MET A 84 -10.24 14.43 13.90
C MET A 84 -9.32 13.96 15.04
N PRO A 85 -9.83 13.75 16.27
CA PRO A 85 -9.00 13.18 17.36
C PRO A 85 -8.32 11.88 16.94
N VAL A 86 -7.11 11.65 17.44
CA VAL A 86 -6.25 10.54 17.01
C VAL A 86 -6.96 9.19 17.07
N GLU A 87 -7.66 8.91 18.17
CA GLU A 87 -8.38 7.65 18.36
C GLU A 87 -9.46 7.44 17.30
N GLU A 88 -10.22 8.50 17.00
CA GLU A 88 -11.25 8.45 15.96
C GLU A 88 -10.64 8.26 14.57
N SER A 89 -9.52 8.94 14.30
CA SER A 89 -8.80 8.85 13.04
C SER A 89 -8.32 7.43 12.77
N VAL A 90 -7.75 6.78 13.78
CA VAL A 90 -7.30 5.39 13.69
C VAL A 90 -8.49 4.46 13.48
N GLU A 91 -9.57 4.66 14.21
CA GLU A 91 -10.78 3.84 14.10
C GLU A 91 -11.41 3.94 12.70
N VAL A 92 -11.56 5.15 12.16
CA VAL A 92 -12.09 5.39 10.82
C VAL A 92 -11.21 4.71 9.76
N SER A 93 -9.90 4.82 9.92
CA SER A 93 -8.95 4.21 8.99
C SER A 93 -9.01 2.68 9.02
N LEU A 94 -9.10 2.11 10.21
CA LEU A 94 -9.25 0.67 10.39
C LEU A 94 -10.58 0.18 9.80
N ASP A 95 -11.66 0.87 10.10
CA ASP A 95 -13.00 0.53 9.59
C ASP A 95 -13.01 0.53 8.05
N TYR A 96 -12.35 1.50 7.43
CA TYR A 96 -12.23 1.52 5.98
C TYR A 96 -11.59 0.22 5.46
N LEU A 97 -10.46 -0.18 6.04
CA LEU A 97 -9.74 -1.38 5.60
C LEU A 97 -10.52 -2.67 5.88
N LEU A 98 -11.22 -2.73 7.02
CA LEU A 98 -11.99 -3.92 7.39
C LEU A 98 -13.25 -4.09 6.53
N ASN A 99 -13.86 -3.00 6.07
CA ASN A 99 -15.12 -3.02 5.33
C ASN A 99 -14.96 -2.90 3.83
N ALA A 100 -13.78 -2.52 3.33
CA ALA A 100 -13.55 -2.41 1.89
C ALA A 100 -13.62 -3.79 1.24
N PRO A 101 -14.48 -3.98 0.22
CA PRO A 101 -14.68 -5.32 -0.38
C PRO A 101 -13.45 -5.85 -1.11
N PHE A 102 -12.51 -4.97 -1.47
CA PHE A 102 -11.29 -5.34 -2.19
C PHE A 102 -10.11 -5.67 -1.27
N VAL A 103 -10.25 -5.49 0.04
CA VAL A 103 -9.21 -5.82 1.02
C VAL A 103 -9.53 -7.17 1.65
N LYS A 104 -8.58 -8.09 1.57
CA LYS A 104 -8.72 -9.43 2.18
C LYS A 104 -8.40 -9.37 3.68
N SER A 105 -8.96 -10.30 4.44
CA SER A 105 -8.69 -10.43 5.86
C SER A 105 -7.25 -10.87 6.17
N SER A 106 -6.60 -11.52 5.21
CA SER A 106 -5.19 -11.93 5.33
C SER A 106 -4.55 -12.08 3.95
N TYR A 107 -3.29 -11.70 3.86
CA TYR A 107 -2.43 -11.93 2.69
C TYR A 107 -1.28 -12.88 3.01
N ALA A 108 -1.15 -13.30 4.25
CA ALA A 108 -0.13 -14.26 4.68
C ALA A 108 -0.36 -15.61 3.99
N LYS A 109 0.73 -16.23 3.61
CA LYS A 109 0.72 -17.56 2.95
C LYS A 109 0.91 -18.69 3.95
#